data_620f0e3df9490199c8019425bea8b31b
#
_entry.id   620f0e3df9490199c8019425bea8b31b
#
_cell.length_a   1.000
_cell.length_b   1.000
_cell.length_c   1.000
_cell.angle_alpha   90.00
_cell.angle_beta   90.00
_cell.angle_gamma   90.00
#
_symmetry.space_group_name_H-M   'P 1'
#
loop_
_entity.id
_entity.type
_entity.pdbx_description
1 polymer ?
#
loop_
_entity_poly.entity_id
_entity_poly.type
_entity_poly.pdbx_seq_one_letter_code
_entity_poly.pdbx_strand_id
1 'polypeptide(L)'
;MYKRQLLHLKPIFRRIEQWTMTKTKFEAMDILNKYDIPCGPILSMKEIAEEPALRETGTIVEVDHPTRGKYLTVGNPIKLSDSPTEVTRSPLLGEHTEEVLQQLGYGPQDIVQLRAERVI
;
A
#
# COMPACT_ATOMS: atom_id res chain seq x y z
N MET A 1 -7.55 -13.26 38.88
CA MET A 1 -8.22 -14.25 38.00
C MET A 1 -7.36 -14.74 36.83
N TYR A 2 -6.33 -14.02 36.41
CA TYR A 2 -5.54 -14.36 35.20
C TYR A 2 -4.35 -15.33 35.39
N LYS A 3 -3.86 -15.54 36.62
CA LYS A 3 -2.68 -16.38 36.89
C LYS A 3 -2.87 -17.88 36.60
N ARG A 4 -4.10 -18.40 36.68
CA ARG A 4 -4.38 -19.81 36.37
C ARG A 4 -4.33 -20.13 34.88
N GLN A 5 -4.62 -19.16 34.01
CA GLN A 5 -4.59 -19.36 32.55
C GLN A 5 -3.16 -19.47 32.00
N LEU A 6 -2.19 -18.77 32.59
CA LEU A 6 -0.79 -18.80 32.17
C LEU A 6 -0.14 -20.21 32.26
N LEU A 7 -0.57 -21.03 33.22
CA LEU A 7 -0.04 -22.39 33.39
C LEU A 7 -0.44 -23.34 32.26
N HIS A 8 -1.54 -23.04 31.56
CA HIS A 8 -2.09 -23.90 30.49
C HIS A 8 -1.87 -23.33 29.09
N LEU A 9 -1.22 -22.18 28.93
CA LEU A 9 -1.02 -21.55 27.62
C LEU A 9 -0.18 -22.42 26.69
N LYS A 10 0.91 -23.00 27.16
CA LYS A 10 1.78 -23.83 26.33
C LYS A 10 1.05 -25.04 25.72
N PRO A 11 0.29 -25.84 26.48
CA PRO A 11 -0.52 -26.92 25.91
C PRO A 11 -1.57 -26.43 24.92
N ILE A 12 -2.22 -25.29 25.20
CA ILE A 12 -3.24 -24.70 24.31
C ILE A 12 -2.61 -24.29 22.99
N PHE A 13 -1.50 -23.51 23.02
CA PHE A 13 -0.81 -23.10 21.81
C PHE A 13 -0.31 -24.29 20.99
N ARG A 14 0.24 -25.31 21.63
CA ARG A 14 0.65 -26.52 20.94
C ARG A 14 -0.53 -27.22 20.24
N ARG A 15 -1.70 -27.24 20.88
CA ARG A 15 -2.90 -27.83 20.28
C ARG A 15 -3.40 -27.03 19.09
N ILE A 16 -3.39 -25.70 19.19
CA ILE A 16 -3.75 -24.81 18.10
C ILE A 16 -2.77 -24.97 16.94
N GLU A 17 -1.47 -24.99 17.22
CA GLU A 17 -0.41 -25.18 16.21
C GLU A 17 -0.60 -26.52 15.47
N GLN A 18 -0.77 -27.63 16.19
CA GLN A 18 -1.02 -28.93 15.59
C GLN A 18 -2.23 -28.93 14.66
N TRP A 19 -3.28 -28.20 15.02
CA TRP A 19 -4.49 -28.10 14.22
C TRP A 19 -4.27 -27.18 13.00
N THR A 20 -3.67 -26.03 13.17
CA THR A 20 -3.42 -25.08 12.08
C THR A 20 -2.43 -25.61 11.05
N MET A 21 -1.42 -26.39 11.48
CA MET A 21 -0.46 -27.04 10.57
C MET A 21 -1.10 -28.03 9.59
N THR A 22 -2.32 -28.46 9.82
CA THR A 22 -3.07 -29.35 8.91
C THR A 22 -3.94 -28.61 7.91
N LYS A 23 -3.89 -27.28 7.88
CA LYS A 23 -4.80 -26.43 7.10
C LYS A 23 -4.06 -25.30 6.42
N THR A 24 -4.63 -24.80 5.34
CA THR A 24 -4.25 -23.50 4.81
C THR A 24 -4.79 -22.40 5.72
N LYS A 25 -4.21 -21.20 5.63
CA LYS A 25 -4.64 -20.03 6.42
C LYS A 25 -6.10 -19.65 6.15
N PHE A 26 -6.57 -19.82 4.90
CA PHE A 26 -7.96 -19.53 4.53
C PHE A 26 -8.92 -20.58 5.07
N GLU A 27 -8.58 -21.87 4.96
CA GLU A 27 -9.38 -22.94 5.57
C GLU A 27 -9.48 -22.79 7.09
N ALA A 28 -8.38 -22.43 7.76
CA ALA A 28 -8.39 -22.17 9.19
C ALA A 28 -9.32 -21.00 9.54
N MET A 29 -9.22 -19.89 8.79
CA MET A 29 -10.09 -18.72 8.94
C MET A 29 -11.57 -19.09 8.76
N ASP A 30 -11.91 -19.80 7.68
CA ASP A 30 -13.28 -20.18 7.38
C ASP A 30 -13.91 -21.08 8.46
N ILE A 31 -13.11 -21.99 9.02
CA ILE A 31 -13.57 -22.85 10.12
C ILE A 31 -13.80 -22.02 11.38
N LEU A 32 -12.85 -21.14 11.74
CA LEU A 32 -12.95 -20.32 12.96
C LEU A 32 -14.13 -19.34 12.87
N ASN A 33 -14.36 -18.73 11.72
CA ASN A 33 -15.48 -17.83 11.50
C ASN A 33 -16.85 -18.51 11.66
N LYS A 34 -16.97 -19.83 11.35
CA LYS A 34 -18.21 -20.60 11.62
C LYS A 34 -18.56 -20.73 13.10
N TYR A 35 -17.57 -20.51 13.97
CA TYR A 35 -17.75 -20.54 15.43
C TYR A 35 -17.68 -19.14 16.04
N ASP A 36 -17.88 -18.09 15.23
CA ASP A 36 -17.83 -16.68 15.65
C ASP A 36 -16.51 -16.30 16.34
N ILE A 37 -15.40 -16.94 15.93
CA ILE A 37 -14.06 -16.62 16.42
C ILE A 37 -13.43 -15.61 15.45
N PRO A 38 -13.27 -14.34 15.83
CA PRO A 38 -12.65 -13.31 14.98
C PRO A 38 -11.21 -13.68 14.64
N CYS A 39 -10.93 -13.85 13.37
CA CYS A 39 -9.59 -14.13 12.88
C CYS A 39 -9.45 -13.65 11.43
N GLY A 40 -8.21 -13.41 11.01
CA GLY A 40 -7.88 -13.08 9.62
C GLY A 40 -6.56 -13.73 9.20
N PRO A 41 -6.38 -14.00 7.91
CA PRO A 41 -5.14 -14.56 7.41
C PRO A 41 -4.04 -13.50 7.39
N ILE A 42 -2.80 -13.91 7.65
CA ILE A 42 -1.64 -13.07 7.35
C ILE A 42 -1.34 -13.21 5.87
N LEU A 43 -1.57 -12.15 5.11
CA LEU A 43 -1.36 -12.13 3.67
C LEU A 43 0.11 -11.87 3.33
N SER A 44 0.60 -12.54 2.30
CA SER A 44 1.87 -12.21 1.66
C SER A 44 1.74 -10.92 0.82
N MET A 45 2.85 -10.29 0.46
CA MET A 45 2.83 -9.09 -0.38
C MET A 45 2.15 -9.32 -1.74
N LYS A 46 2.31 -10.52 -2.31
CA LYS A 46 1.62 -10.90 -3.54
C LYS A 46 0.10 -10.95 -3.35
N GLU A 47 -0.36 -11.61 -2.30
CA GLU A 47 -1.80 -11.71 -1.99
C GLU A 47 -2.41 -10.34 -1.69
N ILE A 48 -1.67 -9.47 -0.98
CA ILE A 48 -2.11 -8.07 -0.75
C ILE A 48 -2.26 -7.33 -2.09
N ALA A 49 -1.31 -7.46 -3.00
CA ALA A 49 -1.35 -6.80 -4.30
C ALA A 49 -2.50 -7.30 -5.19
N GLU A 50 -2.90 -8.55 -5.04
CA GLU A 50 -3.96 -9.21 -5.79
C GLU A 50 -5.34 -9.12 -5.11
N GLU A 51 -5.42 -8.66 -3.85
CA GLU A 51 -6.65 -8.63 -3.05
C GLU A 51 -7.67 -7.62 -3.61
N PRO A 52 -8.84 -8.09 -4.09
CA PRO A 52 -9.82 -7.21 -4.72
C PRO A 52 -10.38 -6.13 -3.78
N ALA A 53 -10.61 -6.46 -2.51
CA ALA A 53 -11.14 -5.52 -1.52
C ALA A 53 -10.20 -4.34 -1.28
N LEU A 54 -8.88 -4.54 -1.36
CA LEU A 54 -7.91 -3.46 -1.21
C LEU A 54 -7.86 -2.54 -2.43
N ARG A 55 -8.20 -3.06 -3.61
CA ARG A 55 -8.35 -2.24 -4.83
C ARG A 55 -9.67 -1.45 -4.81
N GLU A 56 -10.76 -2.09 -4.43
CA GLU A 56 -12.08 -1.46 -4.32
C GLU A 56 -12.07 -0.31 -3.31
N THR A 57 -11.41 -0.50 -2.17
CA THR A 57 -11.25 0.55 -1.16
C THR A 57 -10.21 1.60 -1.55
N GLY A 58 -9.47 1.43 -2.65
CA GLY A 58 -8.40 2.33 -3.06
C GLY A 58 -7.20 2.33 -2.10
N THR A 59 -7.02 1.26 -1.32
CA THR A 59 -5.82 1.04 -0.51
C THR A 59 -4.64 0.66 -1.40
N ILE A 60 -4.90 -0.10 -2.46
CA ILE A 60 -3.96 -0.37 -3.54
C ILE A 60 -4.51 0.27 -4.82
N VAL A 61 -3.70 1.07 -5.47
CA VAL A 61 -4.05 1.76 -6.72
C VAL A 61 -3.04 1.43 -7.82
N GLU A 62 -3.52 1.44 -9.07
CA GLU A 62 -2.67 1.31 -10.23
C GLU A 62 -2.30 2.70 -10.74
N VAL A 63 -1.03 2.93 -11.01
CA VAL A 63 -0.50 4.18 -11.54
C VAL A 63 0.23 3.89 -12.85
N ASP A 64 -0.03 4.69 -13.86
CA ASP A 64 0.67 4.61 -15.15
C ASP A 64 1.86 5.58 -15.17
N HIS A 65 3.06 5.04 -15.41
CA HIS A 65 4.29 5.80 -15.43
C HIS A 65 4.95 5.71 -16.81
N PRO A 66 5.33 6.84 -17.44
CA PRO A 66 5.75 6.88 -18.84
C PRO A 66 6.97 6.02 -19.16
N THR A 67 7.84 5.75 -18.20
CA THR A 67 9.06 4.94 -18.41
C THR A 67 8.99 3.57 -17.77
N ARG A 68 8.10 3.35 -16.78
CA ARG A 68 7.96 2.07 -16.06
C ARG A 68 6.71 1.30 -16.47
N GLY A 69 5.77 1.94 -17.16
CA GLY A 69 4.45 1.39 -17.41
C GLY A 69 3.59 1.36 -16.15
N LYS A 70 2.55 0.56 -16.18
CA LYS A 70 1.61 0.43 -15.05
C LYS A 70 2.23 -0.35 -13.90
N TYR A 71 2.06 0.18 -12.69
CA TYR A 71 2.47 -0.48 -11.46
C TYR A 71 1.49 -0.22 -10.32
N LEU A 72 1.51 -1.11 -9.32
CA LEU A 72 0.69 -0.96 -8.12
C LEU A 72 1.46 -0.20 -7.05
N THR A 73 0.74 0.69 -6.38
CA THR A 73 1.26 1.42 -5.21
C THR A 73 0.21 1.54 -4.14
N VAL A 74 0.62 1.98 -2.96
CA VAL A 74 -0.31 2.25 -1.86
C VAL A 74 -1.07 3.54 -2.14
N GLY A 75 -2.40 3.49 -2.02
CA GLY A 75 -3.26 4.65 -2.13
C GLY A 75 -3.22 5.53 -0.88
N ASN A 76 -3.98 6.64 -0.91
CA ASN A 76 -4.10 7.48 0.26
C ASN A 76 -4.99 6.78 1.31
N PRO A 77 -4.49 6.54 2.54
CA PRO A 77 -5.28 5.91 3.60
C PRO A 77 -6.36 6.86 4.18
N ILE A 78 -6.19 8.16 4.02
CA ILE A 78 -7.15 9.16 4.48
C ILE A 78 -8.13 9.47 3.35
N LYS A 79 -9.40 9.14 3.56
CA LYS A 79 -10.48 9.39 2.60
C LYS A 79 -11.36 10.53 3.14
N LEU A 80 -11.37 11.65 2.46
CA LEU A 80 -12.20 12.82 2.78
C LEU A 80 -13.27 12.98 1.71
N SER A 81 -14.53 13.13 2.13
CA SER A 81 -15.69 13.29 1.21
C SER A 81 -15.59 14.56 0.38
N ASP A 82 -15.17 15.66 1.02
CA ASP A 82 -15.14 17.00 0.41
C ASP A 82 -13.76 17.40 -0.13
N SER A 83 -12.74 16.56 0.08
CA SER A 83 -11.38 16.79 -0.41
C SER A 83 -10.78 15.46 -0.86
N PRO A 84 -11.31 14.84 -1.91
CA PRO A 84 -10.76 13.61 -2.43
C PRO A 84 -9.33 13.84 -2.93
N THR A 85 -8.44 12.91 -2.62
CA THR A 85 -7.06 12.93 -3.13
C THR A 85 -6.90 11.86 -4.19
N GLU A 86 -6.37 12.25 -5.33
CA GLU A 86 -5.98 11.33 -6.39
C GLU A 86 -4.51 10.95 -6.21
N VAL A 87 -4.22 9.65 -6.35
CA VAL A 87 -2.85 9.15 -6.35
C VAL A 87 -2.36 9.10 -7.78
N THR A 88 -1.47 10.00 -8.12
CA THR A 88 -0.85 10.09 -9.44
C THR A 88 0.59 9.59 -9.41
N ARG A 89 1.18 9.41 -10.57
CA ARG A 89 2.60 9.04 -10.69
C ARG A 89 3.54 10.12 -10.13
N SER A 90 4.72 9.72 -9.73
CA SER A 90 5.80 10.68 -9.47
C SER A 90 6.25 11.34 -10.78
N PRO A 91 6.63 12.63 -10.75
CA PRO A 91 7.21 13.29 -11.91
C PRO A 91 8.55 12.67 -12.30
N LEU A 92 8.91 12.81 -13.57
CA LEU A 92 10.26 12.50 -14.05
C LEU A 92 11.26 13.55 -13.56
N LEU A 93 12.54 13.20 -13.57
CA LEU A 93 13.59 14.15 -13.22
C LEU A 93 13.53 15.37 -14.15
N GLY A 94 13.41 16.55 -13.57
CA GLY A 94 13.35 17.80 -14.30
C GLY A 94 12.04 18.09 -15.05
N GLU A 95 11.01 17.25 -14.92
CA GLU A 95 9.74 17.38 -15.66
C GLU A 95 9.08 18.76 -15.47
N HIS A 96 9.15 19.32 -14.28
CA HIS A 96 8.54 20.61 -13.95
C HIS A 96 9.53 21.77 -13.87
N THR A 97 10.78 21.57 -14.30
CA THR A 97 11.83 22.62 -14.17
C THR A 97 11.42 23.92 -14.85
N GLU A 98 10.93 23.87 -16.08
CA GLU A 98 10.51 25.07 -16.81
C GLU A 98 9.32 25.75 -16.15
N GLU A 99 8.31 24.96 -15.77
CA GLU A 99 7.10 25.47 -15.12
C GLU A 99 7.46 26.22 -13.81
N VAL A 100 8.29 25.61 -12.98
CA VAL A 100 8.73 26.22 -11.71
C VAL A 100 9.54 27.50 -11.94
N LEU A 101 10.44 27.48 -12.91
CA LEU A 101 11.21 28.69 -13.23
C LEU A 101 10.34 29.84 -13.76
N GLN A 102 9.34 29.51 -14.60
CA GLN A 102 8.38 30.50 -15.08
C GLN A 102 7.55 31.09 -13.93
N GLN A 103 7.09 30.26 -12.98
CA GLN A 103 6.40 30.73 -11.78
C GLN A 103 7.27 31.67 -10.91
N LEU A 104 8.58 31.46 -10.92
CA LEU A 104 9.56 32.31 -10.25
C LEU A 104 9.92 33.61 -11.05
N GLY A 105 9.36 33.80 -12.24
CA GLY A 105 9.52 34.99 -13.07
C GLY A 105 10.64 34.93 -14.11
N TYR A 106 11.28 33.77 -14.30
CA TYR A 106 12.24 33.58 -15.38
C TYR A 106 11.54 33.53 -16.74
N GLY A 107 12.02 34.31 -17.70
CA GLY A 107 11.53 34.29 -19.07
C GLY A 107 12.04 33.08 -19.88
N PRO A 108 11.42 32.79 -21.04
CA PRO A 108 11.88 31.69 -21.89
C PRO A 108 13.36 31.80 -22.30
N GLN A 109 13.87 33.01 -22.50
CA GLN A 109 15.27 33.26 -22.85
C GLN A 109 16.22 32.95 -21.71
N ASP A 110 15.83 33.28 -20.47
CA ASP A 110 16.61 32.97 -19.27
C ASP A 110 16.75 31.47 -19.08
N ILE A 111 15.66 30.73 -19.33
CA ILE A 111 15.65 29.25 -19.23
C ILE A 111 16.58 28.60 -20.27
N VAL A 112 16.58 29.14 -21.51
CA VAL A 112 17.52 28.71 -22.56
C VAL A 112 18.97 28.98 -22.16
N GLN A 113 19.24 30.13 -21.58
CA GLN A 113 20.58 30.48 -21.09
C GLN A 113 21.02 29.54 -19.95
N LEU A 114 20.17 29.31 -18.95
CA LEU A 114 20.46 28.41 -17.82
C LEU A 114 20.79 27.00 -18.32
N ARG A 115 20.10 26.50 -19.35
CA ARG A 115 20.41 25.20 -20.00
C ARG A 115 21.77 25.24 -20.70
N ALA A 116 22.07 26.33 -21.45
CA ALA A 116 23.34 26.46 -22.14
C ALA A 116 24.52 26.48 -21.17
N GLU A 117 24.34 27.09 -20.00
CA GLU A 117 25.28 27.13 -18.91
C GLU A 117 25.34 25.86 -18.04
N ARG A 118 24.49 24.87 -18.34
CA ARG A 118 24.33 23.59 -17.59
C ARG A 118 24.00 23.81 -16.10
N VAL A 119 23.24 24.84 -15.80
CA VAL A 119 22.70 25.07 -14.46
C VAL A 119 21.45 24.17 -14.21
N ILE A 120 20.71 23.90 -15.28
CA ILE A 120 19.52 23.04 -15.31
C ILE A 120 19.59 22.02 -16.45
#